data_36ab9840809fcd86b444e896978499b8
#
_entry.id   36ab9840809fcd86b444e896978499b8
#
_cell.length_a   1.000
_cell.length_b   1.000
_cell.length_c   1.000
_cell.angle_alpha   90.00
_cell.angle_beta   90.00
_cell.angle_gamma   90.00
#
_symmetry.space_group_name_H-M   'P 1'
#
loop_
_entity.id
_entity.type
_entity.pdbx_description
1 polymer ?
#
loop_
_entity_poly.entity_id
_entity_poly.type
_entity_poly.pdbx_seq_one_letter_code
_entity_poly.pdbx_strand_id
1 'polypeptide(L)'
;MDDRIRKFMYGRYGPDELYRFHLILYFITLIIGLFVKSKILLIIQLLLIALIIFRPMSKKIYKRSDENVRFLKIKTKITKPFINIKRNIKDKDHIYKKCHKCKTTLKLPIPSKRGIKHAKCPHCGTRVTLFTLKKEKIEIIRNNKKI
;
A
#
# COMPACT_ATOMS: atom_id res chain seq x y z
N MET A 1 -17.72 21.08 -10.44
CA MET A 1 -18.19 20.74 -9.07
C MET A 1 -19.01 21.92 -8.61
N ASP A 2 -20.31 21.68 -8.37
CA ASP A 2 -21.27 22.77 -8.12
C ASP A 2 -20.89 23.64 -6.95
N ASP A 3 -21.01 24.96 -7.08
CA ASP A 3 -20.70 25.93 -6.02
C ASP A 3 -21.55 25.70 -4.75
N ARG A 4 -22.72 25.09 -4.90
CA ARG A 4 -23.57 24.65 -3.78
C ARG A 4 -22.89 23.58 -2.93
N ILE A 5 -22.26 22.57 -3.56
CA ILE A 5 -21.54 21.50 -2.86
C ILE A 5 -20.31 22.07 -2.14
N ARG A 6 -19.59 22.99 -2.79
CA ARG A 6 -18.42 23.66 -2.23
C ARG A 6 -18.79 24.48 -0.99
N LYS A 7 -19.86 25.26 -1.04
CA LYS A 7 -20.40 26.03 0.10
C LYS A 7 -20.85 25.10 1.24
N PHE A 8 -21.51 23.97 0.90
CA PHE A 8 -21.96 23.00 1.90
C PHE A 8 -20.80 22.29 2.59
N MET A 9 -19.73 22.00 1.87
CA MET A 9 -18.53 21.31 2.42
C MET A 9 -17.57 22.26 3.14
N TYR A 10 -17.77 23.57 3.04
CA TYR A 10 -16.91 24.55 3.68
C TYR A 10 -16.89 24.35 5.22
N GLY A 11 -15.68 24.24 5.80
CA GLY A 11 -15.49 23.98 7.23
C GLY A 11 -15.77 22.54 7.68
N ARG A 12 -15.98 21.59 6.75
CA ARG A 12 -16.14 20.15 7.03
C ARG A 12 -14.89 19.38 6.60
N TYR A 13 -14.69 18.22 7.21
CA TYR A 13 -13.46 17.43 6.98
C TYR A 13 -13.34 16.88 5.55
N GLY A 14 -14.44 16.40 4.96
CA GLY A 14 -14.46 15.78 3.65
C GLY A 14 -14.06 14.30 3.63
N PRO A 15 -14.00 13.69 2.42
CA PRO A 15 -13.62 12.30 2.24
C PRO A 15 -12.11 12.11 2.39
N ASP A 16 -11.70 11.10 3.17
CA ASP A 16 -10.30 10.72 3.43
C ASP A 16 -10.02 9.23 3.11
N GLU A 17 -8.80 8.76 3.37
CA GLU A 17 -8.44 7.36 3.14
C GLU A 17 -9.18 6.39 4.07
N LEU A 18 -9.46 6.79 5.30
CA LEU A 18 -10.25 6.00 6.24
C LEU A 18 -11.72 5.94 5.83
N TYR A 19 -12.28 7.01 5.25
CA TYR A 19 -13.60 7.01 4.63
C TYR A 19 -13.68 5.98 3.49
N ARG A 20 -12.68 6.00 2.58
CA ARG A 20 -12.60 5.01 1.49
C ARG A 20 -12.55 3.58 2.00
N PHE A 21 -11.82 3.35 3.10
CA PHE A 21 -11.76 2.05 3.73
C PHE A 21 -13.13 1.60 4.27
N HIS A 22 -13.89 2.47 4.95
CA HIS A 22 -15.25 2.15 5.41
C HIS A 22 -16.18 1.85 4.23
N LEU A 23 -16.03 2.58 3.13
CA LEU A 23 -16.83 2.39 1.93
C LEU A 23 -16.56 1.01 1.31
N ILE A 24 -15.29 0.63 1.17
CA ILE A 24 -14.89 -0.70 0.69
C ILE A 24 -15.43 -1.80 1.62
N LEU A 25 -15.29 -1.61 2.94
CA LEU A 25 -15.78 -2.56 3.92
C LEU A 25 -17.30 -2.73 3.85
N TYR A 26 -18.04 -1.63 3.65
CA TYR A 26 -19.48 -1.66 3.43
C TYR A 26 -19.86 -2.50 2.20
N PHE A 27 -19.19 -2.29 1.06
CA PHE A 27 -19.46 -3.09 -0.14
C PHE A 27 -19.15 -4.59 0.06
N ILE A 28 -18.06 -4.90 0.77
CA ILE A 28 -17.73 -6.29 1.09
C ILE A 28 -18.83 -6.92 1.96
N THR A 29 -19.25 -6.23 3.03
CA THR A 29 -20.31 -6.73 3.91
C THR A 29 -21.66 -6.83 3.21
N LEU A 30 -21.93 -5.95 2.23
CA LEU A 30 -23.12 -6.01 1.40
C LEU A 30 -23.11 -7.27 0.53
N ILE A 31 -22.02 -7.59 -0.13
CA ILE A 31 -21.88 -8.81 -0.94
C ILE A 31 -22.06 -10.05 -0.08
N ILE A 32 -21.43 -10.10 1.11
CA ILE A 32 -21.59 -11.21 2.06
C ILE A 32 -23.04 -11.32 2.50
N GLY A 33 -23.73 -10.20 2.73
CA GLY A 33 -25.14 -10.15 3.14
C GLY A 33 -26.12 -10.74 2.11
N LEU A 34 -25.75 -10.81 0.83
CA LEU A 34 -26.55 -11.46 -0.21
C LEU A 34 -26.60 -12.99 0.02
N PHE A 35 -25.53 -13.56 0.59
CA PHE A 35 -25.43 -15.01 0.83
C PHE A 35 -25.80 -15.39 2.26
N VAL A 36 -25.52 -14.52 3.22
CA VAL A 36 -25.70 -14.78 4.66
C VAL A 36 -26.75 -13.84 5.25
N LYS A 37 -27.95 -14.36 5.46
CA LYS A 37 -29.06 -13.62 6.12
C LYS A 37 -28.88 -13.58 7.64
N SER A 38 -27.95 -12.72 8.12
CA SER A 38 -27.68 -12.56 9.55
C SER A 38 -28.11 -11.19 10.05
N LYS A 39 -28.86 -11.14 11.16
CA LYS A 39 -29.24 -9.88 11.84
C LYS A 39 -28.01 -9.06 12.31
N ILE A 40 -26.95 -9.76 12.73
CA ILE A 40 -25.69 -9.14 13.15
C ILE A 40 -25.06 -8.38 11.98
N LEU A 41 -25.05 -8.96 10.78
CA LEU A 41 -24.49 -8.38 9.58
C LEU A 41 -25.25 -7.11 9.17
N LEU A 42 -26.58 -7.11 9.33
CA LEU A 42 -27.42 -5.94 9.10
C LEU A 42 -27.06 -4.79 10.05
N ILE A 43 -26.87 -5.09 11.34
CA ILE A 43 -26.46 -4.07 12.34
C ILE A 43 -25.09 -3.47 11.95
N ILE A 44 -24.14 -4.31 11.55
CA ILE A 44 -22.81 -3.84 11.09
C ILE A 44 -22.94 -2.93 9.86
N GLN A 45 -23.79 -3.27 8.90
CA GLN A 45 -24.02 -2.45 7.71
C GLN A 45 -24.62 -1.08 8.08
N LEU A 46 -25.59 -1.03 8.97
CA LEU A 46 -26.17 0.23 9.46
C LEU A 46 -25.13 1.12 10.16
N LEU A 47 -24.27 0.52 11.00
CA LEU A 47 -23.16 1.27 11.63
C LEU A 47 -22.17 1.81 10.60
N LEU A 48 -21.82 1.03 9.58
CA LEU A 48 -20.93 1.48 8.52
C LEU A 48 -21.54 2.63 7.70
N ILE A 49 -22.83 2.57 7.36
CA ILE A 49 -23.54 3.66 6.68
C ILE A 49 -23.49 4.94 7.53
N ALA A 50 -23.78 4.83 8.82
CA ALA A 50 -23.70 5.97 9.74
C ALA A 50 -22.29 6.60 9.73
N LEU A 51 -21.22 5.80 9.82
CA LEU A 51 -19.84 6.28 9.74
C LEU A 51 -19.52 6.94 8.39
N ILE A 52 -19.98 6.36 7.30
CA ILE A 52 -19.78 6.89 5.93
C ILE A 52 -20.44 8.27 5.78
N ILE A 53 -21.62 8.49 6.37
CA ILE A 53 -22.33 9.76 6.28
C ILE A 53 -21.76 10.80 7.25
N PHE A 54 -21.65 10.44 8.55
CA PHE A 54 -21.26 11.40 9.58
C PHE A 54 -19.80 11.83 9.52
N ARG A 55 -18.89 10.96 9.06
CA ARG A 55 -17.46 11.24 9.06
C ARG A 55 -17.08 12.43 8.16
N PRO A 56 -17.44 12.47 6.86
CA PRO A 56 -17.07 13.59 5.98
C PRO A 56 -17.82 14.88 6.34
N MET A 57 -19.00 14.78 6.98
CA MET A 57 -19.80 15.93 7.42
C MET A 57 -19.34 16.53 8.75
N SER A 58 -18.40 15.90 9.44
CA SER A 58 -17.92 16.33 10.73
C SER A 58 -17.14 17.66 10.65
N LYS A 59 -17.45 18.61 11.53
CA LYS A 59 -16.72 19.87 11.70
C LYS A 59 -15.44 19.70 12.55
N LYS A 60 -15.23 18.54 13.20
CA LYS A 60 -14.07 18.26 14.05
C LYS A 60 -12.87 17.82 13.21
N ILE A 61 -12.33 18.74 12.40
CA ILE A 61 -11.30 18.48 11.38
C ILE A 61 -10.06 17.83 11.99
N TYR A 62 -9.49 18.40 13.04
CA TYR A 62 -8.27 17.89 13.71
C TYR A 62 -8.42 16.44 14.20
N LYS A 63 -9.54 16.15 14.90
CA LYS A 63 -9.80 14.79 15.42
C LYS A 63 -9.88 13.76 14.28
N ARG A 64 -10.59 14.11 13.19
CA ARG A 64 -10.74 13.20 12.03
C ARG A 64 -9.44 13.03 11.27
N SER A 65 -8.63 14.09 11.16
CA SER A 65 -7.29 14.04 10.60
C SER A 65 -6.37 13.11 11.40
N ASP A 66 -6.36 13.21 12.73
CA ASP A 66 -5.56 12.32 13.58
C ASP A 66 -5.95 10.85 13.45
N GLU A 67 -7.25 10.56 13.42
CA GLU A 67 -7.75 9.20 13.17
C GLU A 67 -7.26 8.67 11.83
N ASN A 68 -7.29 9.48 10.77
CA ASN A 68 -6.81 9.11 9.44
C ASN A 68 -5.28 8.89 9.42
N VAL A 69 -4.51 9.75 10.09
CA VAL A 69 -3.05 9.59 10.21
C VAL A 69 -2.68 8.29 10.95
N ARG A 70 -3.38 7.96 12.03
CA ARG A 70 -3.20 6.68 12.74
C ARG A 70 -3.51 5.49 11.84
N PHE A 71 -4.62 5.55 11.12
CA PHE A 71 -4.99 4.53 10.15
C PHE A 71 -3.95 4.37 9.05
N LEU A 72 -3.45 5.47 8.46
CA LEU A 72 -2.41 5.44 7.44
C LEU A 72 -1.11 4.83 7.95
N LYS A 73 -0.72 5.09 9.20
CA LYS A 73 0.45 4.43 9.83
C LYS A 73 0.28 2.92 9.87
N ILE A 74 -0.90 2.42 10.26
CA ILE A 74 -1.21 0.98 10.29
C ILE A 74 -1.26 0.41 8.88
N LYS A 75 -2.00 1.07 7.96
CA LYS A 75 -2.11 0.68 6.56
C LYS A 75 -0.73 0.55 5.91
N THR A 76 0.13 1.56 6.06
CA THR A 76 1.48 1.53 5.49
C THR A 76 2.37 0.45 6.11
N LYS A 77 2.22 0.17 7.41
CA LYS A 77 2.97 -0.92 8.08
C LYS A 77 2.60 -2.28 7.48
N ILE A 78 1.32 -2.51 7.18
CA ILE A 78 0.81 -3.76 6.60
C ILE A 78 1.13 -3.83 5.10
N THR A 79 0.95 -2.74 4.35
CA THR A 79 1.08 -2.76 2.88
C THR A 79 2.52 -2.68 2.39
N LYS A 80 3.46 -2.10 3.17
CA LYS A 80 4.88 -2.01 2.79
C LYS A 80 5.51 -3.34 2.34
N PRO A 81 5.34 -4.48 3.03
CA PRO A 81 5.91 -5.73 2.57
C PRO A 81 5.34 -6.17 1.22
N PHE A 82 4.03 -6.02 1.00
CA PHE A 82 3.36 -6.38 -0.26
C PHE A 82 3.80 -5.49 -1.43
N ILE A 83 3.97 -4.18 -1.18
CA ILE A 83 4.50 -3.25 -2.19
C ILE A 83 5.92 -3.65 -2.62
N ASN A 84 6.77 -4.05 -1.68
CA ASN A 84 8.12 -4.51 -2.00
C ASN A 84 8.12 -5.81 -2.80
N ILE A 85 7.24 -6.76 -2.46
CA ILE A 85 7.04 -7.99 -3.24
C ILE A 85 6.58 -7.65 -4.66
N LYS A 86 5.56 -6.78 -4.80
CA LYS A 86 5.06 -6.34 -6.11
C LYS A 86 6.15 -5.64 -6.93
N ARG A 87 6.97 -4.77 -6.30
CA ARG A 87 8.13 -4.13 -6.95
C ARG A 87 9.15 -5.17 -7.42
N ASN A 88 9.49 -6.14 -6.57
CA ASN A 88 10.40 -7.22 -6.93
C ASN A 88 9.91 -8.09 -8.11
N ILE A 89 8.59 -8.24 -8.25
CA ILE A 89 8.01 -8.99 -9.38
C ILE A 89 8.04 -8.15 -10.65
N LYS A 90 7.70 -6.85 -10.55
CA LYS A 90 7.58 -5.95 -11.71
C LYS A 90 8.95 -5.50 -12.23
N ASP A 91 9.89 -5.22 -11.34
CA ASP A 91 11.25 -4.78 -11.70
C ASP A 91 12.08 -6.01 -12.08
N LYS A 92 12.53 -6.06 -13.33
CA LYS A 92 13.31 -7.17 -13.87
C LYS A 92 14.81 -7.02 -13.60
N ASP A 93 15.25 -5.81 -13.30
CA ASP A 93 16.67 -5.45 -13.21
C ASP A 93 17.17 -5.29 -11.78
N HIS A 94 16.25 -5.11 -10.82
CA HIS A 94 16.60 -4.83 -9.44
C HIS A 94 15.81 -5.68 -8.45
N ILE A 95 16.40 -5.85 -7.26
CA ILE A 95 15.78 -6.50 -6.10
C ILE A 95 15.65 -5.47 -4.97
N TYR A 96 14.47 -5.39 -4.39
CA TYR A 96 14.19 -4.52 -3.25
C TYR A 96 14.21 -5.35 -1.97
N LYS A 97 15.15 -5.07 -1.08
CA LYS A 97 15.26 -5.72 0.22
C LYS A 97 15.39 -4.71 1.35
N LYS A 98 14.81 -5.03 2.49
CA LYS A 98 14.85 -4.19 3.68
C LYS A 98 16.03 -4.58 4.56
N CYS A 99 16.81 -3.59 4.98
CA CYS A 99 17.90 -3.81 5.95
C CYS A 99 17.29 -4.21 7.30
N HIS A 100 17.84 -5.23 7.94
CA HIS A 100 17.37 -5.70 9.25
C HIS A 100 17.72 -4.72 10.39
N LYS A 101 18.83 -3.96 10.29
CA LYS A 101 19.29 -3.00 11.32
C LYS A 101 18.58 -1.64 11.19
N CYS A 102 18.71 -0.95 10.08
CA CYS A 102 18.16 0.40 9.90
C CYS A 102 16.80 0.47 9.22
N LYS A 103 16.23 -0.69 8.83
CA LYS A 103 14.91 -0.83 8.17
C LYS A 103 14.75 -0.07 6.85
N THR A 104 15.82 0.53 6.31
CA THR A 104 15.83 1.19 5.00
C THR A 104 15.64 0.17 3.88
N THR A 105 14.84 0.51 2.87
CA THR A 105 14.65 -0.34 1.69
C THR A 105 15.81 -0.10 0.72
N LEU A 106 16.55 -1.14 0.43
CA LEU A 106 17.68 -1.14 -0.48
C LEU A 106 17.20 -1.56 -1.88
N LYS A 107 17.63 -0.83 -2.89
CA LYS A 107 17.49 -1.19 -4.30
C LYS A 107 18.84 -1.75 -4.77
N LEU A 108 18.89 -3.03 -5.08
CA LEU A 108 20.11 -3.75 -5.40
C LEU A 108 20.01 -4.35 -6.80
N PRO A 109 21.08 -4.31 -7.62
CA PRO A 109 21.07 -4.94 -8.92
C PRO A 109 20.94 -6.46 -8.77
N ILE A 110 20.40 -7.10 -9.80
CA ILE A 110 20.27 -8.56 -9.83
C ILE A 110 21.66 -9.16 -10.06
N PRO A 111 22.10 -10.12 -9.24
CA PRO A 111 23.39 -10.77 -9.44
C PRO A 111 23.35 -11.72 -10.64
N SER A 112 24.50 -11.85 -11.33
CA SER A 112 24.65 -12.69 -12.50
C SER A 112 24.40 -14.18 -12.25
N LYS A 113 24.61 -14.64 -11.00
CA LYS A 113 24.38 -16.04 -10.58
C LYS A 113 23.31 -16.12 -9.51
N ARG A 114 22.46 -17.16 -9.60
CA ARG A 114 21.47 -17.50 -8.55
C ARG A 114 22.18 -17.88 -7.27
N GLY A 115 21.55 -17.61 -6.13
CA GLY A 115 22.04 -18.05 -4.83
C GLY A 115 22.07 -16.95 -3.78
N ILE A 116 22.84 -17.22 -2.72
CA ILE A 116 23.02 -16.30 -1.59
C ILE A 116 24.12 -15.30 -1.94
N LYS A 117 23.81 -14.03 -1.82
CA LYS A 117 24.76 -12.92 -2.00
C LYS A 117 24.71 -11.99 -0.79
N HIS A 118 25.80 -11.29 -0.55
CA HIS A 118 25.93 -10.33 0.53
C HIS A 118 26.13 -8.94 -0.06
N ALA A 119 25.38 -7.97 0.43
CA ALA A 119 25.55 -6.56 0.10
C ALA A 119 25.72 -5.74 1.38
N LYS A 120 26.47 -4.66 1.33
CA LYS A 120 26.57 -3.72 2.46
C LYS A 120 25.46 -2.69 2.34
N CYS A 121 24.78 -2.40 3.46
CA CYS A 121 23.79 -1.34 3.52
C CYS A 121 24.50 0.03 3.43
N PRO A 122 24.17 0.91 2.47
CA PRO A 122 24.82 2.22 2.34
C PRO A 122 24.51 3.17 3.51
N HIS A 123 23.42 2.90 4.25
CA HIS A 123 23.00 3.75 5.36
C HIS A 123 23.64 3.38 6.70
N CYS A 124 23.85 2.09 6.98
CA CYS A 124 24.35 1.65 8.28
C CYS A 124 25.54 0.68 8.21
N GLY A 125 26.09 0.41 7.02
CA GLY A 125 27.25 -0.47 6.81
C GLY A 125 26.98 -1.97 7.06
N THR A 126 25.83 -2.35 7.61
CA THR A 126 25.52 -3.74 7.97
C THR A 126 25.42 -4.62 6.73
N ARG A 127 25.97 -5.86 6.81
CA ARG A 127 25.82 -6.86 5.76
C ARG A 127 24.37 -7.33 5.68
N VAL A 128 23.80 -7.31 4.48
CA VAL A 128 22.45 -7.80 4.17
C VAL A 128 22.58 -8.99 3.24
N THR A 129 22.07 -10.13 3.67
CA THR A 129 22.06 -11.36 2.88
C THR A 129 20.90 -11.34 1.91
N LEU A 130 21.17 -11.62 0.65
CA LEU A 130 20.20 -11.70 -0.44
C LEU A 130 20.13 -13.14 -0.91
N PHE A 131 18.93 -13.69 -0.94
CA PHE A 131 18.64 -14.92 -1.68
C PHE A 131 17.87 -14.53 -2.95
N THR A 132 18.38 -14.88 -4.11
CA THR A 132 17.75 -14.55 -5.36
C THR A 132 17.62 -15.77 -6.28
N LEU A 133 16.39 -15.97 -6.75
CA LEU A 133 16.08 -16.92 -7.82
C LEU A 133 16.17 -16.26 -9.21
N LYS A 134 16.19 -14.91 -9.26
CA LYS A 134 16.33 -14.17 -10.51
C LYS A 134 17.79 -14.25 -10.99
N LYS A 135 17.96 -14.37 -12.31
CA LYS A 135 19.25 -14.31 -13.01
C LYS A 135 19.23 -13.10 -13.93
N GLU A 136 20.34 -12.39 -14.03
CA GLU A 136 20.51 -11.32 -15.00
C GLU A 136 20.26 -11.87 -16.41
N LYS A 137 19.43 -11.17 -17.20
CA LYS A 137 19.27 -11.47 -18.63
C LYS A 137 20.47 -10.85 -19.35
N ILE A 138 21.37 -11.69 -19.79
CA ILE A 138 22.42 -11.27 -20.72
C ILE A 138 21.75 -11.10 -22.08
N GLU A 139 21.42 -9.86 -22.47
CA GLU A 139 21.09 -9.56 -23.86
C GLU A 139 22.40 -9.60 -24.65
N ILE A 140 22.56 -10.66 -25.41
CA ILE A 140 23.66 -10.75 -26.41
C ILE A 140 23.29 -9.77 -27.52
N ILE A 141 23.86 -8.57 -27.47
CA ILE A 141 23.81 -7.63 -28.57
C ILE A 141 24.62 -8.26 -29.68
N ARG A 142 23.97 -8.97 -30.61
CA ARG A 142 24.57 -9.38 -31.84
C ARG A 142 24.86 -8.12 -32.66
N ASN A 143 26.07 -7.63 -32.58
CA ASN A 143 26.58 -6.64 -33.52
C ASN A 143 26.58 -7.30 -34.90
N ASN A 144 25.51 -7.11 -35.67
CA ASN A 144 25.55 -7.34 -37.11
C ASN A 144 26.38 -6.22 -37.72
N LYS A 145 27.71 -6.33 -37.65
CA LYS A 145 28.59 -5.69 -38.64
C LYS A 145 28.32 -6.41 -39.96
N LYS A 146 27.47 -5.82 -40.80
CA LYS A 146 27.53 -6.08 -42.26
C LYS A 146 28.80 -5.43 -42.75
N ILE A 147 29.73 -6.25 -43.25
CA ILE A 147 30.83 -5.91 -44.14
C ILE A 147 30.26 -5.69 -45.53
#